data_7b61de52eab04cc52f54085345f59671
#
_entry.id   7b61de52eab04cc52f54085345f59671
#
_cell.length_a   1.000
_cell.length_b   1.000
_cell.length_c   1.000
_cell.angle_alpha   90.00
_cell.angle_beta   90.00
_cell.angle_gamma   90.00
#
_symmetry.space_group_name_H-M   'P 1'
#
loop_
_entity.id
_entity.type
_entity.pdbx_description
1 polymer ?
#
loop_
_entity_poly.entity_id
_entity_poly.type
_entity_poly.pdbx_seq_one_letter_code
_entity_poly.pdbx_strand_id
1 'polypeptide(L)'
;MSDYPAGMTLRPIEVWPRSETRTRVRAPFSASWSSTLDLLDRELVCLGDGGRRAPSILQIAMRERDFRLNGLPRANSVPAHPGVILNVESNKGPLSMPCDKFDRWKDNLRAISLSLEALRRVDRYGTTPGNEQYRGWQAIEAPKQSPKQLIEFLAGVADMPPPSSADGIALAYKTARRKSHPDRNDGDQSLWDIVERAAGQLRREGWL
;
A
#
# COMPACT_ATOMS: atom_id res chain seq x y z
N MET A 1 -2.64 -24.98 3.24
CA MET A 1 -2.59 -23.77 2.39
C MET A 1 -2.27 -22.65 3.34
N SER A 2 -1.18 -21.92 3.14
CA SER A 2 -0.84 -20.80 4.01
C SER A 2 -1.68 -19.61 3.57
N ASP A 3 -2.66 -19.28 4.36
CA ASP A 3 -3.52 -18.15 4.11
C ASP A 3 -2.82 -16.88 4.60
N TYR A 4 -2.76 -15.85 3.76
CA TYR A 4 -2.29 -14.53 4.17
C TYR A 4 -3.11 -14.02 5.36
N PRO A 5 -2.55 -13.14 6.21
CA PRO A 5 -3.29 -12.54 7.31
C PRO A 5 -4.64 -11.98 6.85
N ALA A 6 -5.70 -12.24 7.63
CA ALA A 6 -7.04 -11.76 7.28
C ALA A 6 -7.06 -10.22 7.20
N GLY A 7 -7.67 -9.69 6.14
CA GLY A 7 -7.71 -8.24 5.88
C GLY A 7 -6.48 -7.69 5.16
N MET A 8 -5.49 -8.52 4.86
CA MET A 8 -4.37 -8.11 4.01
C MET A 8 -4.78 -8.11 2.54
N THR A 9 -4.46 -7.03 1.83
CA THR A 9 -4.62 -6.93 0.38
C THR A 9 -3.26 -7.04 -0.30
N LEU A 10 -3.18 -7.80 -1.40
CA LEU A 10 -1.97 -7.89 -2.21
C LEU A 10 -2.13 -7.06 -3.48
N ARG A 11 -1.09 -6.30 -3.86
CA ARG A 11 -1.10 -5.43 -5.04
C ARG A 11 0.25 -5.40 -5.75
N PRO A 12 0.31 -5.00 -7.02
CA PRO A 12 1.55 -4.63 -7.69
C PRO A 12 2.28 -3.49 -6.99
N ILE A 13 3.60 -3.44 -7.12
CA ILE A 13 4.38 -2.24 -6.80
C ILE A 13 4.26 -1.29 -7.98
N GLU A 14 3.66 -0.13 -7.76
CA GLU A 14 3.58 0.95 -8.77
C GLU A 14 4.90 1.72 -8.85
N VAL A 15 5.43 2.12 -7.68
CA VAL A 15 6.67 2.89 -7.58
C VAL A 15 7.50 2.34 -6.43
N TRP A 16 8.78 2.08 -6.68
CA TRP A 16 9.73 1.74 -5.63
C TRP A 16 10.16 3.02 -4.90
N PRO A 17 10.03 3.13 -3.56
CA PRO A 17 10.14 4.40 -2.84
C PRO A 17 11.59 4.88 -2.60
N ARG A 18 12.59 4.11 -3.01
CA ARG A 18 14.01 4.42 -2.81
C ARG A 18 14.87 3.79 -3.89
N SER A 19 16.20 4.02 -3.87
CA SER A 19 17.12 3.32 -4.77
C SER A 19 17.08 1.82 -4.49
N GLU A 20 17.04 1.00 -5.54
CA GLU A 20 17.11 -0.47 -5.40
C GLU A 20 18.47 -0.91 -4.84
N THR A 21 18.45 -1.99 -4.06
CA THR A 21 19.68 -2.62 -3.55
C THR A 21 20.47 -3.21 -4.71
N ARG A 22 21.70 -2.69 -4.93
CA ARG A 22 22.56 -3.12 -6.04
C ARG A 22 23.05 -4.56 -5.88
N THR A 23 23.45 -4.93 -4.64
CA THR A 23 23.95 -6.27 -4.34
C THR A 23 23.02 -6.92 -3.32
N ARG A 24 22.21 -7.85 -3.79
CA ARG A 24 21.33 -8.66 -2.95
C ARG A 24 22.08 -9.85 -2.40
N VAL A 25 21.65 -10.36 -1.26
CA VAL A 25 22.30 -11.48 -0.60
C VAL A 25 21.28 -12.58 -0.27
N ARG A 26 21.77 -13.80 -0.13
CA ARG A 26 20.94 -14.89 0.37
C ARG A 26 20.52 -14.60 1.82
N ALA A 27 19.28 -14.87 2.15
CA ALA A 27 18.78 -14.68 3.51
C ALA A 27 19.46 -15.64 4.50
N PRO A 28 19.81 -15.16 5.70
CA PRO A 28 20.46 -15.99 6.73
C PRO A 28 19.47 -16.85 7.52
N PHE A 29 18.17 -16.76 7.23
CA PHE A 29 17.11 -17.49 7.93
C PHE A 29 16.48 -18.56 7.03
N SER A 30 16.05 -19.66 7.66
CA SER A 30 15.45 -20.84 6.99
C SER A 30 14.00 -21.07 7.41
N ALA A 31 13.27 -20.02 7.81
CA ALA A 31 11.88 -20.13 8.23
C ALA A 31 10.97 -20.56 7.07
N SER A 32 9.98 -21.38 7.37
CA SER A 32 8.93 -21.73 6.41
C SER A 32 8.08 -20.52 6.02
N TRP A 33 7.41 -20.61 4.86
CA TRP A 33 6.46 -19.58 4.44
C TRP A 33 5.31 -19.42 5.45
N SER A 34 4.79 -20.53 5.96
CA SER A 34 3.76 -20.53 7.03
C SER A 34 4.25 -19.77 8.24
N SER A 35 5.43 -20.10 8.79
CA SER A 35 6.00 -19.39 9.95
C SER A 35 6.23 -17.90 9.71
N THR A 36 6.45 -17.51 8.46
CA THR A 36 6.57 -16.08 8.10
C THR A 36 5.21 -15.38 8.18
N LEU A 37 4.17 -16.00 7.63
CA LEU A 37 2.81 -15.45 7.68
C LEU A 37 2.24 -15.45 9.10
N ASP A 38 2.50 -16.49 9.89
CA ASP A 38 2.09 -16.57 11.31
C ASP A 38 2.74 -15.46 12.15
N LEU A 39 4.03 -15.17 11.90
CA LEU A 39 4.71 -14.04 12.55
C LEU A 39 4.08 -12.72 12.13
N LEU A 40 3.91 -12.52 10.83
CA LEU A 40 3.32 -11.30 10.28
C LEU A 40 1.91 -11.06 10.83
N ASP A 41 1.07 -12.10 10.86
CA ASP A 41 -0.28 -12.03 11.40
C ASP A 41 -0.29 -11.56 12.86
N ARG A 42 0.58 -12.12 13.68
CA ARG A 42 0.75 -11.74 15.08
C ARG A 42 1.18 -10.28 15.24
N GLU A 43 2.14 -9.82 14.43
CA GLU A 43 2.58 -8.43 14.49
C GLU A 43 1.50 -7.46 14.01
N LEU A 44 0.70 -7.83 13.01
CA LEU A 44 -0.45 -7.02 12.57
C LEU A 44 -1.55 -6.92 13.65
N VAL A 45 -1.78 -7.96 14.45
CA VAL A 45 -2.67 -7.88 15.62
C VAL A 45 -2.12 -6.90 16.67
N CYS A 46 -0.81 -6.91 16.91
CA CYS A 46 -0.17 -5.98 17.86
C CYS A 46 -0.19 -4.52 17.38
N LEU A 47 -0.20 -4.29 16.07
CA LEU A 47 -0.26 -2.96 15.45
C LEU A 47 -1.69 -2.46 15.24
N GLY A 48 -2.69 -3.30 15.44
CA GLY A 48 -4.10 -2.93 15.33
C GLY A 48 -4.71 -2.45 16.64
N ASP A 49 -5.96 -2.07 16.57
CA ASP A 49 -6.72 -1.59 17.73
C ASP A 49 -7.70 -2.66 18.26
N GLY A 50 -7.86 -2.73 19.56
CA GLY A 50 -8.86 -3.60 20.21
C GLY A 50 -8.68 -5.10 19.88
N GLY A 51 -7.44 -5.56 19.69
CA GLY A 51 -7.14 -6.96 19.33
C GLY A 51 -7.48 -7.33 17.88
N ARG A 52 -7.86 -6.35 17.05
CA ARG A 52 -8.07 -6.56 15.60
C ARG A 52 -6.75 -6.37 14.85
N ARG A 53 -6.61 -7.03 13.71
CA ARG A 53 -5.46 -6.84 12.82
C ARG A 53 -5.47 -5.44 12.22
N ALA A 54 -4.31 -4.79 12.18
CA ALA A 54 -4.14 -3.57 11.42
C ALA A 54 -4.38 -3.82 9.93
N PRO A 55 -5.20 -3.01 9.23
CA PRO A 55 -5.35 -3.10 7.79
C PRO A 55 -3.98 -2.99 7.11
N SER A 56 -3.73 -3.84 6.14
CA SER A 56 -2.41 -3.89 5.51
C SER A 56 -2.47 -4.19 4.01
N ILE A 57 -1.51 -3.63 3.28
CA ILE A 57 -1.31 -3.86 1.86
C ILE A 57 0.10 -4.36 1.65
N LEU A 58 0.23 -5.57 1.09
CA LEU A 58 1.51 -6.12 0.64
C LEU A 58 1.66 -5.87 -0.85
N GLN A 59 2.63 -5.03 -1.22
CA GLN A 59 2.96 -4.79 -2.61
C GLN A 59 4.14 -5.68 -3.05
N ILE A 60 3.98 -6.32 -4.21
CA ILE A 60 4.95 -7.25 -4.81
C ILE A 60 5.22 -6.79 -6.24
N ALA A 61 6.45 -6.92 -6.73
CA ALA A 61 6.83 -6.52 -8.08
C ALA A 61 6.29 -7.50 -9.15
N MET A 62 4.99 -7.65 -9.18
CA MET A 62 4.21 -8.48 -10.12
C MET A 62 3.27 -7.58 -10.91
N ARG A 63 2.81 -8.03 -12.08
CA ARG A 63 1.81 -7.34 -12.90
C ARG A 63 0.41 -7.69 -12.41
N GLU A 64 -0.61 -6.86 -12.68
CA GLU A 64 -2.01 -7.14 -12.35
C GLU A 64 -2.48 -8.54 -12.81
N ARG A 65 -2.13 -8.93 -14.05
CA ARG A 65 -2.45 -10.25 -14.60
C ARG A 65 -1.86 -11.44 -13.84
N ASP A 66 -0.87 -11.21 -12.99
CA ASP A 66 -0.22 -12.24 -12.18
C ASP A 66 -0.98 -12.52 -10.88
N PHE A 67 -2.01 -11.73 -10.59
CA PHE A 67 -2.95 -11.95 -9.51
C PHE A 67 -4.20 -12.67 -10.01
N ARG A 68 -4.86 -13.39 -9.12
CA ARG A 68 -6.16 -14.03 -9.34
C ARG A 68 -7.27 -13.03 -8.99
N LEU A 69 -8.49 -13.33 -9.36
CA LEU A 69 -9.68 -12.54 -8.99
C LEU A 69 -9.85 -12.36 -7.46
N ASN A 70 -9.34 -13.30 -6.66
CA ASN A 70 -9.33 -13.21 -5.20
C ASN A 70 -8.15 -12.39 -4.65
N GLY A 71 -7.37 -11.71 -5.49
CA GLY A 71 -6.24 -10.88 -5.11
C GLY A 71 -4.95 -11.65 -4.77
N LEU A 72 -4.94 -12.98 -4.83
CA LEU A 72 -3.75 -13.77 -4.52
C LEU A 72 -2.85 -13.96 -5.76
N PRO A 73 -1.52 -14.03 -5.60
CA PRO A 73 -0.63 -14.32 -6.71
C PRO A 73 -0.94 -15.69 -7.33
N ARG A 74 -0.78 -15.81 -8.65
CA ARG A 74 -0.84 -17.10 -9.34
C ARG A 74 0.38 -17.94 -8.95
N ALA A 75 0.23 -19.27 -8.90
CA ALA A 75 1.27 -20.18 -8.42
C ALA A 75 2.61 -20.05 -9.17
N ASN A 76 2.57 -19.72 -10.45
CA ASN A 76 3.74 -19.64 -11.33
C ASN A 76 4.21 -18.19 -11.57
N SER A 77 3.64 -17.21 -10.88
CA SER A 77 4.05 -15.81 -11.04
C SER A 77 5.41 -15.57 -10.40
N VAL A 78 6.29 -14.96 -11.18
CA VAL A 78 7.64 -14.57 -10.74
C VAL A 78 7.69 -13.04 -10.69
N PRO A 79 8.05 -12.45 -9.53
CA PRO A 79 8.24 -11.01 -9.46
C PRO A 79 9.38 -10.51 -10.36
N ALA A 80 9.22 -9.33 -10.93
CA ALA A 80 10.25 -8.68 -11.75
C ALA A 80 11.52 -8.36 -10.94
N HIS A 81 11.37 -8.08 -9.64
CA HIS A 81 12.47 -7.98 -8.68
C HIS A 81 11.98 -8.48 -7.30
N PRO A 82 12.88 -8.88 -6.39
CA PRO A 82 12.50 -9.50 -5.12
C PRO A 82 12.01 -8.53 -4.05
N GLY A 83 12.02 -7.23 -4.31
CA GLY A 83 11.54 -6.22 -3.35
C GLY A 83 10.06 -6.36 -3.05
N VAL A 84 9.70 -6.03 -1.82
CA VAL A 84 8.31 -5.94 -1.34
C VAL A 84 8.14 -4.67 -0.52
N ILE A 85 6.92 -4.15 -0.48
CA ILE A 85 6.54 -3.04 0.39
C ILE A 85 5.36 -3.50 1.23
N LEU A 86 5.48 -3.44 2.54
CA LEU A 86 4.36 -3.65 3.45
C LEU A 86 3.88 -2.29 3.97
N ASN A 87 2.65 -1.94 3.63
CA ASN A 87 1.97 -0.76 4.18
C ASN A 87 0.98 -1.23 5.25
N VAL A 88 0.98 -0.58 6.41
CA VAL A 88 0.15 -0.93 7.56
C VAL A 88 -0.50 0.32 8.12
N GLU A 89 -1.82 0.32 8.26
CA GLU A 89 -2.56 1.34 9.00
C GLU A 89 -2.55 0.98 10.49
N SER A 90 -1.48 1.35 11.18
CA SER A 90 -1.25 0.93 12.56
C SER A 90 -1.73 1.96 13.58
N ASN A 91 -1.95 1.51 14.82
CA ASN A 91 -2.19 2.39 15.98
C ASN A 91 -0.99 3.27 16.36
N LYS A 92 0.14 3.11 15.67
CA LYS A 92 1.34 3.96 15.75
C LYS A 92 1.42 4.98 14.63
N GLY A 93 0.37 5.08 13.80
CA GLY A 93 0.32 5.81 12.55
C GLY A 93 0.57 4.92 11.33
N PRO A 94 0.40 5.45 10.11
CA PRO A 94 0.62 4.70 8.88
C PRO A 94 2.10 4.36 8.72
N LEU A 95 2.40 3.08 8.49
CA LEU A 95 3.76 2.58 8.28
C LEU A 95 3.93 2.10 6.85
N SER A 96 5.10 2.36 6.25
CA SER A 96 5.51 1.82 4.95
C SER A 96 6.91 1.23 5.06
N MET A 97 7.02 -0.07 4.82
CA MET A 97 8.24 -0.84 5.04
C MET A 97 8.71 -1.50 3.74
N PRO A 98 9.49 -0.80 2.90
CA PRO A 98 10.10 -1.40 1.73
C PRO A 98 11.33 -2.24 2.12
N CYS A 99 11.45 -3.43 1.53
CA CYS A 99 12.62 -4.30 1.69
C CYS A 99 12.94 -5.03 0.40
N ASP A 100 14.20 -4.93 -0.07
CA ASP A 100 14.71 -5.60 -1.27
C ASP A 100 16.14 -6.14 -1.09
N LYS A 101 16.53 -6.37 0.17
CA LYS A 101 17.89 -6.79 0.53
C LYS A 101 18.21 -8.22 0.07
N PHE A 102 17.22 -9.10 0.04
CA PHE A 102 17.42 -10.53 -0.21
C PHE A 102 16.97 -10.93 -1.62
N ASP A 103 17.50 -12.06 -2.09
CA ASP A 103 17.28 -12.57 -3.45
C ASP A 103 15.83 -13.03 -3.71
N ARG A 104 15.06 -13.29 -2.67
CA ARG A 104 13.69 -13.77 -2.76
C ARG A 104 12.72 -12.83 -2.06
N TRP A 105 11.61 -12.52 -2.71
CA TRP A 105 10.59 -11.64 -2.16
C TRP A 105 9.98 -12.15 -0.83
N LYS A 106 9.86 -13.48 -0.67
CA LYS A 106 9.39 -14.10 0.57
C LYS A 106 10.35 -13.85 1.73
N ASP A 107 11.65 -13.83 1.45
CA ASP A 107 12.68 -13.56 2.45
C ASP A 107 12.67 -12.07 2.84
N ASN A 108 12.39 -11.18 1.89
CA ASN A 108 12.20 -9.76 2.16
C ASN A 108 10.96 -9.50 3.02
N LEU A 109 9.85 -10.22 2.81
CA LEU A 109 8.70 -10.17 3.70
C LEU A 109 9.03 -10.73 5.10
N ARG A 110 9.82 -11.82 5.17
CA ARG A 110 10.30 -12.35 6.46
C ARG A 110 11.12 -11.32 7.22
N ALA A 111 12.00 -10.59 6.53
CA ALA A 111 12.80 -9.53 7.13
C ALA A 111 11.92 -8.42 7.71
N ILE A 112 10.88 -7.98 6.98
CA ILE A 112 9.92 -7.00 7.48
C ILE A 112 9.21 -7.54 8.74
N SER A 113 8.73 -8.78 8.73
CA SER A 113 8.05 -9.39 9.87
C SER A 113 8.95 -9.46 11.11
N LEU A 114 10.22 -9.80 10.95
CA LEU A 114 11.21 -9.79 12.03
C LEU A 114 11.52 -8.38 12.53
N SER A 115 11.54 -7.40 11.63
CA SER A 115 11.73 -5.99 12.00
C SER A 115 10.57 -5.49 12.86
N LEU A 116 9.32 -5.82 12.48
CA LEU A 116 8.14 -5.50 13.28
C LEU A 116 8.21 -6.13 14.68
N GLU A 117 8.59 -7.42 14.77
CA GLU A 117 8.80 -8.09 16.05
C GLU A 117 9.86 -7.38 16.90
N ALA A 118 10.98 -6.96 16.29
CA ALA A 118 12.04 -6.24 17.00
C ALA A 118 11.56 -4.86 17.50
N LEU A 119 10.84 -4.10 16.68
CA LEU A 119 10.26 -2.82 17.06
C LEU A 119 9.27 -2.97 18.23
N ARG A 120 8.41 -4.00 18.19
CA ARG A 120 7.50 -4.32 19.30
C ARG A 120 8.24 -4.71 20.57
N ARG A 121 9.41 -5.37 20.47
CA ARG A 121 10.23 -5.65 21.66
C ARG A 121 10.73 -4.36 22.31
N VAL A 122 11.13 -3.36 21.52
CA VAL A 122 11.50 -2.03 22.02
C VAL A 122 10.33 -1.38 22.76
N ASP A 123 9.12 -1.39 22.15
CA ASP A 123 7.88 -0.91 22.80
C ASP A 123 7.68 -1.51 24.19
N ARG A 124 7.82 -2.83 24.29
CA ARG A 124 7.61 -3.56 25.53
C ARG A 124 8.58 -3.17 26.65
N TYR A 125 9.79 -2.72 26.31
CA TYR A 125 10.77 -2.26 27.30
C TYR A 125 10.56 -0.80 27.73
N GLY A 126 9.66 -0.07 27.06
CA GLY A 126 9.29 1.30 27.45
C GLY A 126 10.39 2.34 27.26
N THR A 127 11.41 2.05 26.45
CA THR A 127 12.52 2.97 26.21
C THR A 127 12.18 4.07 25.21
N THR A 128 11.08 3.95 24.49
CA THR A 128 10.61 4.87 23.44
C THR A 128 9.12 5.18 23.62
N PRO A 129 8.74 5.97 24.66
CA PRO A 129 7.33 6.23 25.00
C PRO A 129 6.53 6.97 23.92
N GLY A 130 7.21 7.69 23.02
CA GLY A 130 6.62 8.40 21.88
C GLY A 130 6.61 7.60 20.57
N ASN A 131 6.81 6.28 20.61
CA ASN A 131 6.89 5.41 19.42
C ASN A 131 8.01 5.81 18.44
N GLU A 132 9.09 6.38 18.93
CA GLU A 132 10.21 6.94 18.15
C GLU A 132 10.82 5.90 17.20
N GLN A 133 10.83 4.60 17.58
CA GLN A 133 11.34 3.51 16.77
C GLN A 133 10.56 3.30 15.46
N TYR A 134 9.32 3.77 15.38
CA TYR A 134 8.52 3.68 14.15
C TYR A 134 8.67 4.88 13.21
N ARG A 135 9.29 6.00 13.65
CA ARG A 135 9.40 7.24 12.85
C ARG A 135 10.09 7.04 11.51
N GLY A 136 11.10 6.17 11.46
CA GLY A 136 11.81 5.86 10.21
C GLY A 136 10.98 5.06 9.19
N TRP A 137 9.84 4.52 9.61
CA TRP A 137 8.92 3.72 8.79
C TRP A 137 7.58 4.39 8.59
N GLN A 138 7.36 5.55 9.18
CA GLN A 138 6.14 6.30 8.91
C GLN A 138 6.03 6.49 7.41
N ALA A 139 4.92 6.03 6.85
CA ALA A 139 4.62 6.31 5.45
C ALA A 139 4.70 7.82 5.29
N ILE A 140 5.62 8.27 4.46
CA ILE A 140 5.55 9.64 3.96
C ILE A 140 4.20 9.64 3.25
N GLU A 141 3.19 10.24 3.89
CA GLU A 141 1.94 10.50 3.17
C GLU A 141 2.40 11.20 1.89
N ALA A 142 2.12 10.59 0.75
CA ALA A 142 2.26 11.30 -0.52
C ALA A 142 1.62 12.66 -0.28
N PRO A 143 2.30 13.79 -0.56
CA PRO A 143 1.84 15.10 -0.16
C PRO A 143 0.36 15.17 -0.51
N LYS A 144 -0.50 15.29 0.52
CA LYS A 144 -1.95 15.31 0.33
C LYS A 144 -2.16 16.38 -0.71
N GLN A 145 -2.57 15.97 -1.89
CA GLN A 145 -2.88 16.94 -2.93
C GLN A 145 -3.93 17.85 -2.32
N SER A 146 -3.68 19.15 -2.34
CA SER A 146 -4.65 20.09 -1.80
C SER A 146 -5.98 19.90 -2.54
N PRO A 147 -7.13 20.18 -1.93
CA PRO A 147 -8.42 20.12 -2.60
C PRO A 147 -8.40 20.83 -3.96
N LYS A 148 -7.70 21.97 -4.03
CA LYS A 148 -7.49 22.72 -5.27
C LYS A 148 -6.80 21.89 -6.35
N GLN A 149 -5.72 21.19 -6.03
CA GLN A 149 -4.99 20.34 -6.97
C GLN A 149 -5.82 19.14 -7.44
N LEU A 150 -6.61 18.55 -6.55
CA LEU A 150 -7.53 17.46 -6.90
C LEU A 150 -8.65 17.92 -7.81
N ILE A 151 -9.22 19.12 -7.55
CA ILE A 151 -10.24 19.74 -8.39
C ILE A 151 -9.66 20.06 -9.77
N GLU A 152 -8.46 20.65 -9.84
CA GLU A 152 -7.75 20.94 -11.08
C GLU A 152 -7.47 19.64 -11.88
N PHE A 153 -7.06 18.58 -11.20
CA PHE A 153 -6.87 17.27 -11.82
C PHE A 153 -8.17 16.71 -12.43
N LEU A 154 -9.26 16.67 -11.64
CA LEU A 154 -10.57 16.20 -12.13
C LEU A 154 -11.08 17.04 -13.31
N ALA A 155 -10.90 18.36 -13.24
CA ALA A 155 -11.27 19.28 -14.31
C ALA A 155 -10.44 19.03 -15.57
N GLY A 156 -9.13 18.76 -15.44
CA GLY A 156 -8.25 18.40 -16.55
C GLY A 156 -8.68 17.11 -17.24
N VAL A 157 -8.99 16.06 -16.49
CA VAL A 157 -9.52 14.79 -17.04
C VAL A 157 -10.89 15.01 -17.70
N ALA A 158 -11.72 15.92 -17.17
CA ALA A 158 -13.04 16.26 -17.71
C ALA A 158 -12.97 17.18 -18.94
N ASP A 159 -11.81 17.74 -19.30
CA ASP A 159 -11.59 18.82 -20.28
C ASP A 159 -12.49 20.05 -19.98
N MET A 160 -12.47 20.49 -18.73
CA MET A 160 -13.24 21.66 -18.25
C MET A 160 -12.31 22.61 -17.48
N PRO A 161 -12.64 23.91 -17.42
CA PRO A 161 -11.94 24.81 -16.50
C PRO A 161 -12.20 24.40 -15.04
N PRO A 162 -11.22 24.62 -14.12
CA PRO A 162 -11.38 24.28 -12.72
C PRO A 162 -12.59 24.98 -12.09
N PRO A 163 -13.57 24.22 -11.56
CA PRO A 163 -14.76 24.80 -10.96
C PRO A 163 -14.50 25.34 -9.56
N SER A 164 -15.23 26.36 -9.16
CA SER A 164 -15.19 26.96 -7.82
C SER A 164 -16.44 26.65 -6.97
N SER A 165 -17.45 26.02 -7.55
CA SER A 165 -18.70 25.65 -6.85
C SER A 165 -18.79 24.15 -6.63
N ALA A 166 -19.50 23.71 -5.58
CA ALA A 166 -19.72 22.30 -5.27
C ALA A 166 -20.37 21.56 -6.46
N ASP A 167 -21.40 22.16 -7.08
CA ASP A 167 -22.06 21.57 -8.26
C ASP A 167 -21.11 21.41 -9.44
N GLY A 168 -20.21 22.40 -9.65
CA GLY A 168 -19.18 22.34 -10.67
C GLY A 168 -18.16 21.22 -10.41
N ILE A 169 -17.75 21.02 -9.15
CA ILE A 169 -16.83 19.95 -8.73
C ILE A 169 -17.49 18.58 -8.96
N ALA A 170 -18.78 18.44 -8.58
CA ALA A 170 -19.53 17.21 -8.81
C ALA A 170 -19.69 16.90 -10.32
N LEU A 171 -19.91 17.93 -11.15
CA LEU A 171 -19.97 17.79 -12.60
C LEU A 171 -18.61 17.38 -13.19
N ALA A 172 -17.51 17.99 -12.76
CA ALA A 172 -16.16 17.65 -13.17
C ALA A 172 -15.83 16.18 -12.83
N TYR A 173 -16.11 15.75 -11.60
CA TYR A 173 -15.97 14.36 -11.20
C TYR A 173 -16.78 13.40 -12.08
N LYS A 174 -18.09 13.66 -12.25
CA LYS A 174 -18.98 12.81 -13.08
C LYS A 174 -18.48 12.68 -14.52
N THR A 175 -17.95 13.77 -15.08
CA THR A 175 -17.41 13.80 -16.44
C THR A 175 -16.06 13.07 -16.51
N ALA A 176 -15.15 13.33 -15.58
CA ALA A 176 -13.88 12.65 -15.46
C ALA A 176 -14.06 11.12 -15.31
N ARG A 177 -14.95 10.71 -14.42
CA ARG A 177 -15.31 9.31 -14.21
C ARG A 177 -15.81 8.63 -15.47
N ARG A 178 -16.68 9.30 -16.24
CA ARG A 178 -17.19 8.76 -17.51
C ARG A 178 -16.08 8.62 -18.58
N LYS A 179 -15.14 9.56 -18.61
CA LYS A 179 -14.02 9.53 -19.57
C LYS A 179 -12.97 8.49 -19.22
N SER A 180 -12.68 8.32 -17.94
CA SER A 180 -11.69 7.36 -17.46
C SER A 180 -12.21 5.92 -17.35
N HIS A 181 -13.49 5.67 -17.69
CA HIS A 181 -14.07 4.33 -17.55
C HIS A 181 -13.31 3.30 -18.39
N PRO A 182 -12.97 2.11 -17.83
CA PRO A 182 -12.21 1.08 -18.53
C PRO A 182 -12.81 0.66 -19.87
N ASP A 183 -14.14 0.59 -19.98
CA ASP A 183 -14.84 0.25 -21.24
C ASP A 183 -14.58 1.25 -22.38
N ARG A 184 -14.05 2.43 -22.08
CA ARG A 184 -13.71 3.47 -23.04
C ARG A 184 -12.21 3.62 -23.29
N ASN A 185 -11.40 2.95 -22.47
CA ASN A 185 -9.94 3.02 -22.49
C ASN A 185 -9.33 1.61 -22.64
N ASP A 186 -9.88 0.78 -23.51
CA ASP A 186 -9.38 -0.56 -23.87
C ASP A 186 -9.12 -1.47 -22.66
N GLY A 187 -9.89 -1.29 -21.57
CA GLY A 187 -9.76 -2.03 -20.31
C GLY A 187 -8.68 -1.48 -19.36
N ASP A 188 -8.02 -0.37 -19.69
CA ASP A 188 -7.08 0.28 -18.78
C ASP A 188 -7.80 0.96 -17.61
N GLN A 189 -7.51 0.50 -16.40
CA GLN A 189 -8.09 1.02 -15.15
C GLN A 189 -7.24 2.09 -14.49
N SER A 190 -6.03 2.35 -14.98
CA SER A 190 -5.06 3.22 -14.30
C SER A 190 -5.62 4.63 -14.04
N LEU A 191 -6.21 5.26 -15.06
CA LEU A 191 -6.79 6.60 -14.93
C LEU A 191 -8.06 6.59 -14.08
N TRP A 192 -8.88 5.53 -14.19
CA TRP A 192 -10.07 5.33 -13.37
C TRP A 192 -9.74 5.31 -11.88
N ASP A 193 -8.74 4.53 -11.48
CA ASP A 193 -8.33 4.40 -10.08
C ASP A 193 -7.83 5.72 -9.50
N ILE A 194 -7.11 6.53 -10.32
CA ILE A 194 -6.64 7.85 -9.91
C ILE A 194 -7.83 8.80 -9.71
N VAL A 195 -8.81 8.81 -10.62
CA VAL A 195 -10.01 9.64 -10.54
C VAL A 195 -10.85 9.27 -9.31
N GLU A 196 -11.07 7.97 -9.04
CA GLU A 196 -11.83 7.51 -7.87
C GLU A 196 -11.11 7.82 -6.56
N ARG A 197 -9.77 7.72 -6.52
CA ARG A 197 -8.95 8.10 -5.35
C ARG A 197 -9.04 9.59 -5.05
N ALA A 198 -8.93 10.43 -6.08
CA ALA A 198 -9.07 11.88 -5.97
C ALA A 198 -10.46 12.27 -5.43
N ALA A 199 -11.52 11.68 -6.00
CA ALA A 199 -12.88 11.90 -5.54
C ALA A 199 -13.11 11.41 -4.09
N GLY A 200 -12.54 10.27 -3.72
CA GLY A 200 -12.60 9.74 -2.36
C GLY A 200 -11.96 10.68 -1.34
N GLN A 201 -10.85 11.35 -1.69
CA GLN A 201 -10.25 12.36 -0.83
C GLN A 201 -11.13 13.60 -0.71
N LEU A 202 -11.65 14.13 -1.83
CA LEU A 202 -12.56 15.30 -1.82
C LEU A 202 -13.83 15.05 -1.00
N ARG A 203 -14.40 13.82 -1.04
CA ARG A 203 -15.55 13.45 -0.19
C ARG A 203 -15.23 13.48 1.29
N ARG A 204 -14.07 12.93 1.69
CA ARG A 204 -13.64 12.95 3.10
C ARG A 204 -13.43 14.37 3.63
N GLU A 205 -13.07 15.29 2.76
CA GLU A 205 -12.83 16.71 3.09
C GLU A 205 -14.08 17.60 2.88
N GLY A 206 -15.21 17.02 2.45
CA GLY A 206 -16.49 17.72 2.31
C GLY A 206 -16.63 18.60 1.06
N TRP A 207 -15.85 18.32 0.00
CA TRP A 207 -15.90 19.06 -1.27
C TRP A 207 -16.77 18.38 -2.34
N LEU A 208 -17.12 17.11 -2.14
CA LEU A 208 -17.95 16.27 -3.02
C LEU A 208 -19.05 15.56 -2.25
#